data_362da3647d0914e9e41740e2a306c082
#
_entry.id   362da3647d0914e9e41740e2a306c082
#
_cell.length_a   1.000
_cell.length_b   1.000
_cell.length_c   1.000
_cell.angle_alpha   90.00
_cell.angle_beta   90.00
_cell.angle_gamma   90.00
#
_symmetry.space_group_name_H-M   'P 1'
#
loop_
_entity.id
_entity.type
_entity.pdbx_description
1 polymer ?
#
loop_
_entity_poly.entity_id
_entity_poly.type
_entity_poly.pdbx_seq_one_letter_code
_entity_poly.pdbx_strand_id
1 'polypeptide(L)'
;MARHPELLIPASSLEVLKTAVVFGADAVYIGGEAFGLRAKAKNFSKEDMMEGIRFAHEHDVKVYVTANILAHNYDLEGVREYFKELKEIKPDALIIADLGVFEIAKEVCPEIERHVSTQANNTNYATYMFWYRQGASRVVSARELSMREIKEIRAHIPDDLEIETFVHGAMCISYSGRCLLSNFFTGRDANHGACTHPCRWKYSVVEETRPGEYMPVYENERGTYIFNSKDLCMIEHIPELIDAGIDSFKIEGRMKTALYVATVARTYRKAIDDYQKDPELYRKNMPWYLDQISNCTYRQFTTGFFFGKPSEEAQIYDSNTYIREYTYLGIAEEIKDGMVKIEQRNKFSVGETIEIMKPNGDNVEVQVKRIVNEEGEEQESAPHPKQVLYVELSGMADKYDILRRKEEADE
;
A
#
# COMPACT_ATOMS: atom_id res chain seq x y z
N MET A 1 1.61 -23.53 17.63
CA MET A 1 2.34 -22.24 17.72
C MET A 1 1.43 -21.17 17.12
N ALA A 2 1.34 -20.00 17.70
CA ALA A 2 0.61 -18.89 17.07
C ALA A 2 1.25 -18.59 15.71
N ARG A 3 0.45 -18.39 14.65
CA ARG A 3 0.94 -18.02 13.34
C ARG A 3 1.59 -16.63 13.43
N HIS A 4 2.76 -16.46 12.81
CA HIS A 4 3.38 -15.15 12.63
C HIS A 4 2.94 -14.64 11.25
N PRO A 5 2.02 -13.67 11.17
CA PRO A 5 1.57 -13.17 9.89
C PRO A 5 2.68 -12.34 9.23
N GLU A 6 2.86 -12.54 7.94
CA GLU A 6 3.71 -11.72 7.11
C GLU A 6 3.10 -10.32 6.95
N LEU A 7 3.88 -9.27 7.12
CA LEU A 7 3.49 -7.89 6.81
C LEU A 7 3.96 -7.54 5.39
N LEU A 8 3.01 -7.45 4.46
CA LEU A 8 3.25 -7.21 3.04
C LEU A 8 2.98 -5.75 2.67
N ILE A 9 4.02 -5.03 2.28
CA ILE A 9 4.02 -3.58 2.05
C ILE A 9 4.16 -3.24 0.57
N PRO A 10 3.42 -2.23 0.03
CA PRO A 10 3.56 -1.77 -1.34
C PRO A 10 4.80 -0.92 -1.56
N ALA A 11 5.38 -0.97 -2.76
CA ALA A 11 6.37 0.02 -3.17
C ALA A 11 6.16 0.48 -4.62
N SER A 12 6.34 1.80 -4.85
CA SER A 12 6.22 2.46 -6.15
C SER A 12 7.56 2.77 -6.81
N SER A 13 8.66 2.68 -6.07
CA SER A 13 10.02 2.98 -6.52
C SER A 13 11.04 2.27 -5.65
N LEU A 14 12.28 2.24 -6.09
CA LEU A 14 13.40 1.66 -5.32
C LEU A 14 13.58 2.35 -3.96
N GLU A 15 13.41 3.68 -3.87
CA GLU A 15 13.41 4.44 -2.61
C GLU A 15 12.33 3.92 -1.65
N VAL A 16 11.10 3.78 -2.14
CA VAL A 16 9.95 3.32 -1.33
C VAL A 16 10.12 1.86 -0.93
N LEU A 17 10.70 1.02 -1.79
CA LEU A 17 11.03 -0.37 -1.45
C LEU A 17 12.03 -0.43 -0.30
N LYS A 18 13.16 0.29 -0.41
CA LYS A 18 14.17 0.34 0.65
C LYS A 18 13.57 0.88 1.96
N THR A 19 12.70 1.89 1.88
CA THR A 19 11.95 2.40 3.03
C THR A 19 11.06 1.31 3.65
N ALA A 20 10.27 0.58 2.86
CA ALA A 20 9.41 -0.49 3.36
C ALA A 20 10.21 -1.55 4.12
N VAL A 21 11.34 -1.99 3.54
CA VAL A 21 12.25 -2.98 4.15
C VAL A 21 12.78 -2.49 5.49
N VAL A 22 13.33 -1.28 5.53
CA VAL A 22 13.95 -0.72 6.76
C VAL A 22 12.90 -0.45 7.84
N PHE A 23 11.66 -0.12 7.48
CA PHE A 23 10.57 0.17 8.40
C PHE A 23 9.75 -1.08 8.79
N GLY A 24 10.21 -2.29 8.51
CA GLY A 24 9.71 -3.52 9.12
C GLY A 24 8.76 -4.36 8.27
N ALA A 25 8.82 -4.25 6.94
CA ALA A 25 8.16 -5.21 6.05
C ALA A 25 8.80 -6.59 6.14
N ASP A 26 7.99 -7.65 6.13
CA ASP A 26 8.47 -9.04 5.90
C ASP A 26 8.50 -9.36 4.40
N ALA A 27 7.65 -8.68 3.62
CA ALA A 27 7.65 -8.76 2.18
C ALA A 27 7.22 -7.43 1.55
N VAL A 28 7.67 -7.18 0.31
CA VAL A 28 7.31 -5.99 -0.47
C VAL A 28 6.73 -6.42 -1.81
N TYR A 29 5.61 -5.80 -2.23
CA TYR A 29 5.10 -6.03 -3.57
C TYR A 29 5.26 -4.81 -4.47
N ILE A 30 5.75 -5.07 -5.69
CA ILE A 30 6.10 -4.07 -6.69
C ILE A 30 5.41 -4.34 -8.03
N GLY A 31 5.46 -3.38 -8.95
CA GLY A 31 5.06 -3.56 -10.34
C GLY A 31 6.18 -3.22 -11.29
N GLY A 32 6.40 -4.08 -12.28
CA GLY A 32 7.27 -3.78 -13.40
C GLY A 32 6.63 -2.81 -14.39
N GLU A 33 7.37 -2.39 -15.39
CA GLU A 33 6.92 -1.48 -16.45
C GLU A 33 5.78 -2.05 -17.29
N ALA A 34 5.63 -3.38 -17.32
CA ALA A 34 4.60 -4.08 -18.05
C ALA A 34 3.67 -4.91 -17.15
N PHE A 35 2.44 -5.16 -17.62
CA PHE A 35 1.45 -6.13 -17.10
C PHE A 35 1.03 -6.00 -15.62
N GLY A 36 1.41 -4.91 -14.94
CA GLY A 36 0.91 -4.57 -13.63
C GLY A 36 -0.24 -3.56 -13.69
N LEU A 37 -1.19 -3.67 -12.74
CA LEU A 37 -2.24 -2.68 -12.57
C LEU A 37 -1.68 -1.41 -11.97
N ARG A 38 -1.29 -0.47 -12.71
CA ARG A 38 -0.89 0.93 -12.44
C ARG A 38 0.10 1.43 -13.49
N ALA A 39 -0.27 1.30 -14.76
CA ALA A 39 0.54 1.74 -15.91
C ALA A 39 1.02 3.22 -15.83
N LYS A 40 0.41 4.04 -14.95
CA LYS A 40 0.83 5.44 -14.69
C LYS A 40 1.68 5.64 -13.44
N ALA A 41 1.94 4.59 -12.64
CA ALA A 41 2.92 4.67 -11.57
C ALA A 41 4.33 4.75 -12.16
N LYS A 42 5.26 5.32 -11.41
CA LYS A 42 6.67 4.98 -11.63
C LYS A 42 6.77 3.46 -11.39
N ASN A 43 6.92 2.70 -12.45
CA ASN A 43 7.13 1.27 -12.37
C ASN A 43 8.64 1.02 -12.29
N PHE A 44 9.00 -0.12 -11.74
CA PHE A 44 10.40 -0.51 -11.61
C PHE A 44 10.98 -0.89 -12.98
N SER A 45 12.11 -0.28 -13.35
CA SER A 45 12.96 -0.81 -14.42
C SER A 45 13.54 -2.18 -14.02
N LYS A 46 14.12 -2.88 -14.99
CA LYS A 46 14.83 -4.16 -14.69
C LYS A 46 15.93 -3.95 -13.66
N GLU A 47 16.71 -2.90 -13.81
CA GLU A 47 17.81 -2.55 -12.92
C GLU A 47 17.31 -2.23 -11.51
N ASP A 48 16.23 -1.42 -11.39
CA ASP A 48 15.63 -1.11 -10.10
C ASP A 48 15.06 -2.35 -9.41
N MET A 49 14.44 -3.28 -10.18
CA MET A 49 13.97 -4.55 -9.63
C MET A 49 15.12 -5.41 -9.09
N MET A 50 16.20 -5.56 -9.87
CA MET A 50 17.37 -6.34 -9.45
C MET A 50 18.01 -5.76 -8.19
N GLU A 51 18.20 -4.44 -8.14
CA GLU A 51 18.76 -3.75 -6.97
C GLU A 51 17.81 -3.87 -5.77
N GLY A 52 16.50 -3.68 -5.98
CA GLY A 52 15.48 -3.78 -4.93
C GLY A 52 15.39 -5.17 -4.33
N ILE A 53 15.40 -6.22 -5.16
CA ILE A 53 15.38 -7.62 -4.71
C ILE A 53 16.67 -7.95 -3.94
N ARG A 54 17.82 -7.54 -4.46
CA ARG A 54 19.10 -7.74 -3.76
C ARG A 54 19.07 -7.10 -2.38
N PHE A 55 18.66 -5.83 -2.30
CA PHE A 55 18.57 -5.09 -1.04
C PHE A 55 17.58 -5.74 -0.07
N ALA A 56 16.40 -6.16 -0.54
CA ALA A 56 15.41 -6.81 0.29
C ALA A 56 15.94 -8.15 0.84
N HIS A 57 16.54 -9.00 0.00
CA HIS A 57 17.12 -10.29 0.41
C HIS A 57 18.28 -10.13 1.41
N GLU A 58 19.09 -9.06 1.29
CA GLU A 58 20.12 -8.74 2.29
C GLU A 58 19.56 -8.43 3.69
N HIS A 59 18.23 -8.14 3.76
CA HIS A 59 17.50 -7.86 5.00
C HIS A 59 16.46 -8.96 5.34
N ASP A 60 16.54 -10.14 4.72
CA ASP A 60 15.60 -11.27 4.88
C ASP A 60 14.13 -10.90 4.51
N VAL A 61 13.93 -9.94 3.60
CA VAL A 61 12.62 -9.50 3.12
C VAL A 61 12.35 -10.04 1.71
N LYS A 62 11.16 -10.60 1.48
CA LYS A 62 10.74 -11.14 0.18
C LYS A 62 10.23 -10.04 -0.76
N VAL A 63 10.31 -10.28 -2.08
CA VAL A 63 9.78 -9.35 -3.10
C VAL A 63 8.85 -10.07 -4.05
N TYR A 64 7.61 -9.56 -4.17
CA TYR A 64 6.57 -10.09 -5.06
C TYR A 64 6.29 -9.14 -6.20
N VAL A 65 6.25 -9.66 -7.43
CA VAL A 65 5.99 -8.85 -8.63
C VAL A 65 4.56 -9.02 -9.10
N THR A 66 3.86 -7.91 -9.32
CA THR A 66 2.48 -7.95 -9.83
C THR A 66 2.45 -8.12 -11.35
N ALA A 67 1.74 -9.15 -11.82
CA ALA A 67 1.36 -9.40 -13.22
C ALA A 67 -0.15 -9.66 -13.26
N ASN A 68 -0.93 -8.73 -12.72
CA ASN A 68 -2.32 -8.94 -12.35
C ASN A 68 -3.33 -8.14 -13.18
N ILE A 69 -2.99 -7.79 -14.43
CA ILE A 69 -3.96 -7.29 -15.42
C ILE A 69 -4.94 -8.41 -15.80
N LEU A 70 -6.09 -8.04 -16.36
CA LEU A 70 -6.92 -8.94 -17.12
C LEU A 70 -6.45 -8.90 -18.58
N ALA A 71 -5.64 -9.88 -18.98
CA ALA A 71 -4.95 -9.90 -20.26
C ALA A 71 -5.90 -10.12 -21.44
N HIS A 72 -5.68 -9.40 -22.52
CA HIS A 72 -6.28 -9.67 -23.82
C HIS A 72 -5.31 -10.47 -24.71
N ASN A 73 -5.80 -11.03 -25.82
CA ASN A 73 -4.97 -11.84 -26.71
C ASN A 73 -3.69 -11.15 -27.19
N TYR A 74 -3.75 -9.83 -27.37
CA TYR A 74 -2.59 -9.04 -27.80
C TYR A 74 -1.53 -8.83 -26.70
N ASP A 75 -1.86 -9.09 -25.42
CA ASP A 75 -0.95 -8.99 -24.29
C ASP A 75 -0.12 -10.26 -24.09
N LEU A 76 -0.63 -11.43 -24.51
CA LEU A 76 -0.12 -12.74 -24.10
C LEU A 76 1.33 -13.00 -24.51
N GLU A 77 1.73 -12.57 -25.72
CA GLU A 77 3.13 -12.72 -26.15
C GLU A 77 4.07 -11.85 -25.29
N GLY A 78 3.65 -10.62 -25.02
CA GLY A 78 4.41 -9.73 -24.11
C GLY A 78 4.51 -10.27 -22.70
N VAL A 79 3.47 -10.94 -22.19
CA VAL A 79 3.50 -11.63 -20.89
C VAL A 79 4.54 -12.74 -20.89
N ARG A 80 4.65 -13.54 -21.96
CA ARG A 80 5.68 -14.60 -22.06
C ARG A 80 7.10 -14.04 -21.99
N GLU A 81 7.38 -12.97 -22.75
CA GLU A 81 8.69 -12.33 -22.72
C GLU A 81 9.00 -11.72 -21.34
N TYR A 82 8.02 -11.05 -20.74
CA TYR A 82 8.19 -10.49 -19.40
C TYR A 82 8.47 -11.57 -18.34
N PHE A 83 7.82 -12.74 -18.41
CA PHE A 83 8.09 -13.84 -17.48
C PHE A 83 9.46 -14.49 -17.71
N LYS A 84 9.98 -14.51 -18.94
CA LYS A 84 11.37 -14.92 -19.19
C LYS A 84 12.36 -13.95 -18.51
N GLU A 85 12.07 -12.65 -18.56
CA GLU A 85 12.86 -11.64 -17.87
C GLU A 85 12.79 -11.80 -16.34
N LEU A 86 11.59 -11.99 -15.77
CA LEU A 86 11.42 -12.21 -14.34
C LEU A 86 12.08 -13.50 -13.86
N LYS A 87 12.17 -14.54 -14.70
CA LYS A 87 12.94 -15.74 -14.42
C LYS A 87 14.44 -15.47 -14.19
N GLU A 88 15.00 -14.49 -14.91
CA GLU A 88 16.39 -14.04 -14.71
C GLU A 88 16.53 -13.18 -13.44
N ILE A 89 15.55 -12.30 -13.17
CA ILE A 89 15.51 -11.38 -12.03
C ILE A 89 15.26 -12.10 -10.71
N LYS A 90 14.49 -13.21 -10.73
CA LYS A 90 14.20 -14.10 -9.60
C LYS A 90 13.49 -13.40 -8.42
N PRO A 91 12.32 -12.78 -8.62
CA PRO A 91 11.48 -12.42 -7.49
C PRO A 91 10.99 -13.68 -6.75
N ASP A 92 10.56 -13.52 -5.50
CA ASP A 92 10.09 -14.66 -4.70
C ASP A 92 8.73 -15.18 -5.17
N ALA A 93 7.84 -14.29 -5.63
CA ALA A 93 6.55 -14.69 -6.19
C ALA A 93 6.00 -13.72 -7.25
N LEU A 94 5.06 -14.24 -8.06
CA LEU A 94 4.23 -13.46 -8.99
C LEU A 94 2.82 -13.35 -8.45
N ILE A 95 2.23 -12.14 -8.46
CA ILE A 95 0.83 -11.90 -8.08
C ILE A 95 0.01 -11.81 -9.38
N ILE A 96 -0.82 -12.81 -9.65
CA ILE A 96 -1.52 -13.03 -10.93
C ILE A 96 -3.03 -13.08 -10.71
N ALA A 97 -3.83 -12.49 -11.62
CA ALA A 97 -5.30 -12.53 -11.57
C ALA A 97 -5.92 -13.35 -12.70
N ASP A 98 -5.32 -13.31 -13.88
CA ASP A 98 -5.83 -13.92 -15.10
C ASP A 98 -5.42 -15.39 -15.20
N LEU A 99 -6.36 -16.27 -15.58
CA LEU A 99 -6.12 -17.72 -15.70
C LEU A 99 -5.09 -18.06 -16.79
N GLY A 100 -5.16 -17.36 -17.93
CA GLY A 100 -4.23 -17.56 -19.04
C GLY A 100 -2.82 -17.11 -18.68
N VAL A 101 -2.69 -15.96 -18.00
CA VAL A 101 -1.42 -15.45 -17.48
C VAL A 101 -0.85 -16.42 -16.42
N PHE A 102 -1.70 -16.99 -15.58
CA PHE A 102 -1.27 -17.98 -14.57
C PHE A 102 -0.71 -19.25 -15.22
N GLU A 103 -1.34 -19.75 -16.28
CA GLU A 103 -0.85 -20.91 -17.01
C GLU A 103 0.48 -20.61 -17.72
N ILE A 104 0.62 -19.42 -18.33
CA ILE A 104 1.88 -18.98 -18.93
C ILE A 104 3.00 -18.93 -17.88
N ALA A 105 2.72 -18.45 -16.64
CA ALA A 105 3.71 -18.46 -15.57
C ALA A 105 4.18 -19.87 -15.21
N LYS A 106 3.28 -20.85 -15.16
CA LYS A 106 3.62 -22.26 -14.93
C LYS A 106 4.53 -22.82 -16.03
N GLU A 107 4.30 -22.43 -17.28
CA GLU A 107 5.13 -22.87 -18.41
C GLU A 107 6.52 -22.22 -18.43
N VAL A 108 6.60 -20.91 -18.21
CA VAL A 108 7.79 -20.11 -18.45
C VAL A 108 8.73 -20.04 -17.24
N CYS A 109 8.16 -19.85 -16.05
CA CYS A 109 8.91 -19.66 -14.79
C CYS A 109 8.32 -20.52 -13.65
N PRO A 110 8.26 -21.84 -13.78
CA PRO A 110 7.66 -22.75 -12.79
C PRO A 110 8.30 -22.66 -11.41
N GLU A 111 9.54 -22.21 -11.32
CA GLU A 111 10.32 -22.06 -10.09
C GLU A 111 9.92 -20.86 -9.24
N ILE A 112 9.22 -19.85 -9.82
CA ILE A 112 8.74 -18.68 -9.09
C ILE A 112 7.37 -19.00 -8.51
N GLU A 113 7.15 -18.70 -7.23
CA GLU A 113 5.85 -18.90 -6.59
C GLU A 113 4.74 -18.07 -7.25
N ARG A 114 3.52 -18.57 -7.18
CA ARG A 114 2.34 -17.92 -7.78
C ARG A 114 1.31 -17.63 -6.70
N HIS A 115 1.08 -16.35 -6.45
CA HIS A 115 0.04 -15.82 -5.58
C HIS A 115 -1.14 -15.35 -6.42
N VAL A 116 -2.34 -15.75 -6.06
CA VAL A 116 -3.55 -15.35 -6.78
C VAL A 116 -4.03 -13.99 -6.28
N SER A 117 -4.09 -13.01 -7.19
CA SER A 117 -4.51 -11.63 -6.86
C SER A 117 -5.96 -11.55 -6.37
N THR A 118 -6.26 -10.56 -5.53
CA THR A 118 -7.63 -10.18 -5.15
C THR A 118 -8.54 -9.91 -6.36
N GLN A 119 -7.97 -9.56 -7.51
CA GLN A 119 -8.70 -9.30 -8.74
C GLN A 119 -9.30 -10.54 -9.39
N ALA A 120 -8.89 -11.73 -8.98
CA ALA A 120 -9.56 -12.97 -9.32
C ALA A 120 -10.88 -13.16 -8.54
N ASN A 121 -11.20 -12.26 -7.59
CA ASN A 121 -12.42 -12.23 -6.76
C ASN A 121 -12.67 -13.54 -6.02
N ASN A 122 -11.71 -13.96 -5.23
CA ASN A 122 -11.74 -15.21 -4.46
C ASN A 122 -12.62 -15.04 -3.22
N THR A 123 -13.83 -15.61 -3.24
CA THR A 123 -14.86 -15.40 -2.23
C THR A 123 -15.31 -16.68 -1.51
N ASN A 124 -14.77 -17.85 -1.86
CA ASN A 124 -15.16 -19.12 -1.25
C ASN A 124 -14.06 -20.17 -1.32
N TYR A 125 -14.09 -21.13 -0.40
CA TYR A 125 -13.07 -22.18 -0.30
C TYR A 125 -12.93 -23.05 -1.56
N ALA A 126 -14.00 -23.24 -2.34
CA ALA A 126 -13.91 -24.02 -3.58
C ALA A 126 -13.03 -23.33 -4.63
N THR A 127 -13.08 -22.00 -4.70
CA THR A 127 -12.17 -21.19 -5.54
C THR A 127 -10.72 -21.30 -5.04
N TYR A 128 -10.49 -21.26 -3.73
CA TYR A 128 -9.15 -21.45 -3.15
C TYR A 128 -8.61 -22.84 -3.49
N MET A 129 -9.42 -23.88 -3.35
CA MET A 129 -9.05 -25.26 -3.69
C MET A 129 -8.82 -25.46 -5.21
N PHE A 130 -9.51 -24.69 -6.05
CA PHE A 130 -9.22 -24.66 -7.50
C PHE A 130 -7.80 -24.14 -7.74
N TRP A 131 -7.45 -22.97 -7.17
CA TRP A 131 -6.14 -22.37 -7.34
C TRP A 131 -5.00 -23.23 -6.73
N TYR A 132 -5.25 -23.84 -5.57
CA TYR A 132 -4.32 -24.77 -4.96
C TYR A 132 -3.97 -25.93 -5.92
N ARG A 133 -4.99 -26.55 -6.53
CA ARG A 133 -4.76 -27.61 -7.52
C ARG A 133 -4.05 -27.12 -8.78
N GLN A 134 -4.12 -25.83 -9.10
CA GLN A 134 -3.33 -25.22 -10.17
C GLN A 134 -1.88 -24.94 -9.75
N GLY A 135 -1.53 -25.07 -8.47
CA GLY A 135 -0.19 -24.84 -7.94
C GLY A 135 0.04 -23.42 -7.42
N ALA A 136 -1.01 -22.72 -7.01
CA ALA A 136 -0.87 -21.49 -6.24
C ALA A 136 -0.45 -21.82 -4.81
N SER A 137 0.52 -21.07 -4.26
CA SER A 137 0.95 -21.16 -2.87
C SER A 137 0.16 -20.22 -1.94
N ARG A 138 -0.44 -19.16 -2.51
CA ARG A 138 -1.17 -18.14 -1.76
C ARG A 138 -2.37 -17.62 -2.56
N VAL A 139 -3.46 -17.30 -1.85
CA VAL A 139 -4.64 -16.67 -2.44
C VAL A 139 -4.99 -15.39 -1.68
N VAL A 140 -5.06 -14.27 -2.40
CA VAL A 140 -5.51 -13.00 -1.85
C VAL A 140 -7.04 -12.96 -1.85
N SER A 141 -7.63 -12.80 -0.68
CA SER A 141 -9.08 -12.71 -0.48
C SER A 141 -9.68 -11.52 -1.21
N ALA A 142 -10.93 -11.66 -1.64
CA ALA A 142 -11.75 -10.49 -1.96
C ALA A 142 -11.95 -9.64 -0.71
N ARG A 143 -12.01 -8.30 -0.86
CA ARG A 143 -12.14 -7.35 0.25
C ARG A 143 -13.56 -7.32 0.84
N GLU A 144 -14.49 -7.95 0.17
CA GLU A 144 -15.91 -8.05 0.52
C GLU A 144 -16.20 -9.23 1.48
N LEU A 145 -15.19 -10.02 1.84
CA LEU A 145 -15.32 -11.12 2.79
C LEU A 145 -15.36 -10.64 4.25
N SER A 146 -16.28 -11.21 5.02
CA SER A 146 -16.30 -11.06 6.47
C SER A 146 -15.27 -11.98 7.15
N MET A 147 -14.90 -11.64 8.39
CA MET A 147 -14.03 -12.47 9.24
C MET A 147 -14.55 -13.90 9.38
N ARG A 148 -15.89 -14.07 9.46
CA ARG A 148 -16.52 -15.39 9.54
C ARG A 148 -16.27 -16.21 8.29
N GLU A 149 -16.44 -15.61 7.11
CA GLU A 149 -16.20 -16.29 5.82
C GLU A 149 -14.72 -16.66 5.65
N ILE A 150 -13.79 -15.81 6.09
CA ILE A 150 -12.35 -16.11 6.05
C ILE A 150 -12.04 -17.31 6.95
N LYS A 151 -12.58 -17.36 8.18
CA LYS A 151 -12.43 -18.52 9.09
C LYS A 151 -13.02 -19.79 8.48
N GLU A 152 -14.15 -19.69 7.79
CA GLU A 152 -14.76 -20.82 7.09
C GLU A 152 -13.87 -21.30 5.91
N ILE A 153 -13.31 -20.38 5.13
CA ILE A 153 -12.34 -20.71 4.07
C ILE A 153 -11.15 -21.45 4.69
N ARG A 154 -10.55 -20.90 5.75
CA ARG A 154 -9.38 -21.52 6.41
C ARG A 154 -9.65 -22.95 6.87
N ALA A 155 -10.86 -23.22 7.38
CA ALA A 155 -11.26 -24.55 7.83
C ALA A 155 -11.40 -25.60 6.72
N HIS A 156 -11.49 -25.18 5.45
CA HIS A 156 -11.75 -26.06 4.30
C HIS A 156 -10.57 -26.15 3.32
N ILE A 157 -9.44 -25.49 3.59
CA ILE A 157 -8.26 -25.52 2.73
C ILE A 157 -7.06 -26.11 3.47
N PRO A 158 -6.05 -26.65 2.76
CA PRO A 158 -4.83 -27.16 3.36
C PRO A 158 -4.05 -26.07 4.11
N ASP A 159 -3.25 -26.49 5.09
CA ASP A 159 -2.44 -25.58 5.90
C ASP A 159 -1.31 -24.91 5.10
N ASP A 160 -0.86 -25.55 4.02
CA ASP A 160 0.19 -25.06 3.12
C ASP A 160 -0.34 -24.11 2.02
N LEU A 161 -1.67 -23.90 1.93
CA LEU A 161 -2.23 -22.85 1.11
C LEU A 161 -2.43 -21.59 1.98
N GLU A 162 -1.66 -20.54 1.71
CA GLU A 162 -1.70 -19.31 2.47
C GLU A 162 -2.90 -18.42 2.09
N ILE A 163 -3.46 -17.75 3.10
CA ILE A 163 -4.49 -16.70 2.97
C ILE A 163 -3.84 -15.34 3.16
N GLU A 164 -3.98 -14.44 2.18
CA GLU A 164 -3.60 -13.05 2.26
C GLU A 164 -4.84 -12.15 2.25
N THR A 165 -4.89 -11.13 3.10
CA THR A 165 -5.99 -10.15 3.10
C THR A 165 -5.46 -8.72 3.16
N PHE A 166 -6.19 -7.77 2.55
CA PHE A 166 -5.93 -6.36 2.80
C PHE A 166 -6.39 -6.00 4.21
N VAL A 167 -5.52 -5.30 4.94
CA VAL A 167 -5.79 -4.85 6.32
C VAL A 167 -5.71 -3.34 6.49
N HIS A 168 -5.20 -2.61 5.48
CA HIS A 168 -5.08 -1.16 5.52
C HIS A 168 -5.10 -0.53 4.12
N GLY A 169 -5.65 0.68 4.03
CA GLY A 169 -5.60 1.56 2.86
C GLY A 169 -6.91 1.65 2.09
N ALA A 170 -6.84 2.18 0.87
CA ALA A 170 -8.02 2.58 0.11
C ALA A 170 -8.95 1.40 -0.24
N MET A 171 -10.25 1.57 -0.03
CA MET A 171 -11.30 0.66 -0.46
C MET A 171 -11.79 0.99 -1.88
N CYS A 172 -12.33 0.00 -2.58
CA CYS A 172 -12.92 0.13 -3.90
C CYS A 172 -14.45 0.05 -3.82
N ILE A 173 -15.14 0.76 -4.71
CA ILE A 173 -16.62 0.74 -4.79
C ILE A 173 -17.19 -0.60 -5.27
N SER A 174 -16.40 -1.37 -5.98
CA SER A 174 -16.81 -2.66 -6.56
C SER A 174 -15.75 -3.72 -6.31
N TYR A 175 -16.09 -4.98 -6.57
CA TYR A 175 -15.09 -6.04 -6.64
C TYR A 175 -13.89 -5.63 -7.49
N SER A 176 -12.70 -5.94 -7.05
CA SER A 176 -11.45 -5.60 -7.73
C SER A 176 -11.45 -6.12 -9.17
N GLY A 177 -11.04 -5.28 -10.13
CA GLY A 177 -11.00 -5.65 -11.55
C GLY A 177 -12.37 -5.75 -12.24
N ARG A 178 -13.47 -5.30 -11.62
CA ARG A 178 -14.84 -5.39 -12.21
C ARG A 178 -15.49 -4.03 -12.49
N CYS A 179 -14.83 -2.93 -12.14
CA CYS A 179 -15.36 -1.58 -12.30
C CYS A 179 -15.06 -1.04 -13.71
N LEU A 180 -16.10 -0.59 -14.41
CA LEU A 180 -16.00 0.05 -15.72
C LEU A 180 -16.14 1.58 -15.68
N LEU A 181 -16.37 2.19 -14.51
CA LEU A 181 -16.61 3.64 -14.39
C LEU A 181 -15.48 4.49 -15.00
N SER A 182 -14.23 4.13 -14.75
CA SER A 182 -13.09 4.86 -15.29
C SER A 182 -13.04 4.79 -16.83
N ASN A 183 -13.26 3.62 -17.38
CA ASN A 183 -13.32 3.43 -18.84
C ASN A 183 -14.48 4.23 -19.44
N PHE A 184 -15.67 4.11 -18.84
CA PHE A 184 -16.87 4.80 -19.32
C PHE A 184 -16.72 6.33 -19.33
N PHE A 185 -16.26 6.93 -18.20
CA PHE A 185 -16.17 8.39 -18.10
C PHE A 185 -14.94 9.00 -18.77
N THR A 186 -13.83 8.27 -18.89
CA THR A 186 -12.55 8.86 -19.29
C THR A 186 -11.81 8.10 -20.38
N GLY A 187 -12.36 6.99 -20.87
CA GLY A 187 -11.67 6.10 -21.81
C GLY A 187 -10.44 5.39 -21.24
N ARG A 188 -10.22 5.48 -19.90
CA ARG A 188 -9.07 4.88 -19.23
C ARG A 188 -9.49 3.61 -18.50
N ASP A 189 -8.90 2.49 -18.91
CA ASP A 189 -9.24 1.19 -18.37
C ASP A 189 -8.61 0.97 -16.99
N ALA A 190 -9.47 0.83 -15.97
CA ALA A 190 -9.03 0.51 -14.61
C ALA A 190 -8.39 -0.87 -14.51
N ASN A 191 -8.77 -1.82 -15.38
CA ASN A 191 -8.29 -3.19 -15.40
C ASN A 191 -6.92 -3.33 -16.09
N HIS A 192 -6.49 -2.26 -16.78
CA HIS A 192 -5.14 -2.06 -17.31
C HIS A 192 -4.36 -0.98 -16.54
N GLY A 193 -4.71 -0.75 -15.28
CA GLY A 193 -3.96 0.14 -14.38
C GLY A 193 -4.19 1.64 -14.54
N ALA A 194 -5.14 2.07 -15.37
CA ALA A 194 -5.37 3.48 -15.68
C ALA A 194 -6.58 4.09 -14.94
N CYS A 195 -6.96 3.57 -13.75
CA CYS A 195 -8.10 4.06 -12.98
C CYS A 195 -7.95 5.54 -12.62
N THR A 196 -8.98 6.34 -12.96
CA THR A 196 -9.07 7.78 -12.64
C THR A 196 -9.88 8.06 -11.38
N HIS A 197 -10.30 7.02 -10.66
CA HIS A 197 -11.08 7.10 -9.43
C HIS A 197 -12.41 7.88 -9.56
N PRO A 198 -13.24 7.67 -10.61
CA PRO A 198 -14.46 8.43 -10.78
C PRO A 198 -15.48 8.16 -9.66
N CYS A 199 -15.42 7.00 -9.00
CA CYS A 199 -16.25 6.71 -7.83
C CYS A 199 -16.05 7.68 -6.66
N ARG A 200 -15.03 8.55 -6.72
CA ARG A 200 -14.71 9.56 -5.70
C ARG A 200 -15.04 10.98 -6.13
N TRP A 201 -15.62 11.17 -7.32
CA TRP A 201 -16.08 12.46 -7.78
C TRP A 201 -17.43 12.78 -7.17
N LYS A 202 -17.78 14.08 -7.10
CA LYS A 202 -19.12 14.50 -6.71
C LYS A 202 -20.07 14.34 -7.89
N TYR A 203 -21.20 13.71 -7.66
CA TYR A 203 -22.25 13.52 -8.64
C TYR A 203 -23.58 14.03 -8.13
N SER A 204 -24.42 14.43 -9.08
CA SER A 204 -25.84 14.68 -8.85
C SER A 204 -26.63 13.98 -9.95
N VAL A 205 -27.76 13.42 -9.60
CA VAL A 205 -28.70 12.88 -10.58
C VAL A 205 -29.66 13.98 -10.96
N VAL A 206 -29.90 14.12 -12.26
CA VAL A 206 -30.90 15.06 -12.81
C VAL A 206 -31.92 14.21 -13.54
N GLU A 207 -33.19 14.37 -13.21
CA GLU A 207 -34.28 13.75 -13.95
C GLU A 207 -34.60 14.60 -15.21
N GLU A 208 -34.73 13.94 -16.37
CA GLU A 208 -34.92 14.63 -17.65
C GLU A 208 -36.15 15.53 -17.67
N THR A 209 -37.20 15.13 -16.95
CA THR A 209 -38.47 15.93 -16.85
C THR A 209 -38.40 17.07 -15.82
N ARG A 210 -37.33 17.16 -15.03
CA ARG A 210 -37.09 18.22 -14.02
C ARG A 210 -35.69 18.84 -14.20
N PRO A 211 -35.43 19.50 -15.32
CA PRO A 211 -34.14 20.11 -15.58
C PRO A 211 -33.82 21.23 -14.57
N GLY A 212 -32.64 21.19 -13.98
CA GLY A 212 -32.19 22.17 -12.98
C GLY A 212 -32.40 21.74 -11.53
N GLU A 213 -33.11 20.65 -11.27
CA GLU A 213 -33.21 20.05 -9.94
C GLU A 213 -32.09 19.00 -9.78
N TYR A 214 -31.08 19.34 -9.00
CA TYR A 214 -29.96 18.43 -8.70
C TYR A 214 -30.29 17.62 -7.47
N MET A 215 -30.50 16.32 -7.67
CA MET A 215 -30.71 15.37 -6.58
C MET A 215 -29.36 14.78 -6.16
N PRO A 216 -28.92 15.01 -4.90
CA PRO A 216 -27.72 14.35 -4.40
C PRO A 216 -27.93 12.85 -4.38
N VAL A 217 -26.84 12.12 -4.64
CA VAL A 217 -26.84 10.66 -4.72
C VAL A 217 -26.44 10.10 -3.37
N TYR A 218 -27.30 9.32 -2.72
CA TYR A 218 -27.07 8.67 -1.42
C TYR A 218 -27.27 7.18 -1.51
N GLU A 219 -26.74 6.40 -0.59
CA GLU A 219 -27.01 4.96 -0.45
C GLU A 219 -28.19 4.74 0.51
N ASN A 220 -29.08 3.83 0.13
CA ASN A 220 -30.11 3.30 1.01
C ASN A 220 -30.28 1.78 0.77
N GLU A 221 -31.18 1.14 1.51
CA GLU A 221 -31.42 -0.30 1.47
C GLU A 221 -31.77 -0.86 0.08
N ARG A 222 -31.97 -0.02 -0.94
CA ARG A 222 -32.46 -0.39 -2.27
C ARG A 222 -31.47 -0.22 -3.43
N GLY A 223 -30.26 0.38 -3.19
CA GLY A 223 -29.30 0.57 -4.29
C GLY A 223 -27.97 1.16 -3.89
N THR A 224 -26.97 0.86 -4.74
CA THR A 224 -25.60 1.36 -4.58
C THR A 224 -25.44 2.68 -5.31
N TYR A 225 -24.95 3.66 -4.62
CA TYR A 225 -24.63 4.99 -5.12
C TYR A 225 -23.11 5.16 -5.16
N ILE A 226 -22.59 6.11 -5.94
CA ILE A 226 -21.16 6.33 -6.13
C ILE A 226 -20.64 7.22 -5.01
N PHE A 227 -19.84 6.69 -4.07
CA PHE A 227 -19.41 7.39 -2.88
C PHE A 227 -17.92 7.29 -2.60
N ASN A 228 -17.44 8.23 -1.78
CA ASN A 228 -16.06 8.31 -1.31
C ASN A 228 -15.86 7.43 -0.07
N SER A 229 -15.50 6.18 -0.26
CA SER A 229 -15.24 5.24 0.83
C SER A 229 -14.15 5.73 1.77
N LYS A 230 -14.35 5.52 3.09
CA LYS A 230 -13.30 5.60 4.09
C LYS A 230 -12.18 4.58 3.78
N ASP A 231 -11.00 4.82 4.30
CA ASP A 231 -9.88 3.89 4.14
C ASP A 231 -10.00 2.73 5.15
N LEU A 232 -9.66 1.52 4.73
CA LEU A 232 -9.61 0.35 5.61
C LEU A 232 -8.51 0.53 6.66
N CYS A 233 -8.79 0.21 7.92
CA CYS A 233 -7.79 0.12 8.98
C CYS A 233 -8.19 -0.97 9.98
N MET A 234 -7.36 -2.01 10.08
CA MET A 234 -7.56 -3.15 10.96
C MET A 234 -6.54 -3.20 12.11
N ILE A 235 -5.89 -2.08 12.42
CA ILE A 235 -4.83 -2.01 13.43
C ILE A 235 -5.32 -2.41 14.82
N GLU A 236 -6.60 -2.17 15.14
CA GLU A 236 -7.24 -2.54 16.40
C GLU A 236 -7.67 -4.02 16.46
N HIS A 237 -7.54 -4.75 15.35
CA HIS A 237 -8.07 -6.11 15.17
C HIS A 237 -6.99 -7.13 14.77
N ILE A 238 -5.72 -6.87 15.09
CA ILE A 238 -4.62 -7.80 14.84
C ILE A 238 -4.88 -9.19 15.43
N PRO A 239 -5.41 -9.30 16.69
CA PRO A 239 -5.74 -10.61 17.29
C PRO A 239 -6.74 -11.40 16.45
N GLU A 240 -7.84 -10.77 16.04
CA GLU A 240 -8.92 -11.42 15.28
C GLU A 240 -8.46 -11.86 13.89
N LEU A 241 -7.55 -11.10 13.26
CA LEU A 241 -6.95 -11.45 11.97
C LEU A 241 -6.06 -12.70 12.09
N ILE A 242 -5.23 -12.76 13.14
CA ILE A 242 -4.36 -13.92 13.42
C ILE A 242 -5.22 -15.16 13.75
N ASP A 243 -6.24 -14.99 14.58
CA ASP A 243 -7.17 -16.07 14.97
C ASP A 243 -8.01 -16.57 13.78
N ALA A 244 -8.21 -15.75 12.75
CA ALA A 244 -8.86 -16.16 11.52
C ALA A 244 -7.96 -17.03 10.63
N GLY A 245 -6.68 -17.18 10.97
CA GLY A 245 -5.72 -17.98 10.22
C GLY A 245 -5.23 -17.31 8.96
N ILE A 246 -5.18 -15.97 8.95
CA ILE A 246 -4.62 -15.19 7.86
C ILE A 246 -3.09 -15.23 7.96
N ASP A 247 -2.42 -15.57 6.86
CA ASP A 247 -0.98 -15.76 6.82
C ASP A 247 -0.23 -14.48 6.41
N SER A 248 -0.86 -13.58 5.63
CA SER A 248 -0.24 -12.34 5.17
C SER A 248 -1.20 -11.15 5.28
N PHE A 249 -0.72 -10.09 5.92
CA PHE A 249 -1.40 -8.81 6.11
C PHE A 249 -0.92 -7.80 5.07
N LYS A 250 -1.76 -7.54 4.08
CA LYS A 250 -1.44 -6.68 2.94
C LYS A 250 -1.87 -5.25 3.16
N ILE A 251 -0.94 -4.33 2.95
CA ILE A 251 -1.22 -2.89 2.94
C ILE A 251 -1.48 -2.42 1.50
N GLU A 252 -2.57 -1.68 1.28
CA GLU A 252 -2.82 -0.98 0.01
C GLU A 252 -2.16 0.39 0.02
N GLY A 253 -1.56 0.78 -1.09
CA GLY A 253 -0.93 2.10 -1.18
C GLY A 253 0.22 2.19 -2.17
N ARG A 254 0.21 1.42 -3.26
CA ARG A 254 1.29 1.39 -4.26
C ARG A 254 1.60 2.76 -4.91
N MET A 255 0.66 3.73 -4.83
CA MET A 255 0.84 5.11 -5.31
C MET A 255 1.20 6.09 -4.18
N LYS A 256 1.41 5.61 -2.98
CA LYS A 256 1.68 6.43 -1.81
C LYS A 256 3.17 6.78 -1.69
N THR A 257 3.46 7.81 -0.88
CA THR A 257 4.82 8.30 -0.63
C THR A 257 5.59 7.40 0.34
N ALA A 258 6.91 7.58 0.41
CA ALA A 258 7.76 6.90 1.39
C ALA A 258 7.33 7.20 2.84
N LEU A 259 6.88 8.42 3.16
CA LEU A 259 6.33 8.75 4.48
C LEU A 259 5.13 7.86 4.84
N TYR A 260 4.17 7.67 3.91
CA TYR A 260 3.03 6.78 4.16
C TYR A 260 3.48 5.34 4.41
N VAL A 261 4.35 4.82 3.54
CA VAL A 261 4.86 3.45 3.63
C VAL A 261 5.61 3.23 4.93
N ALA A 262 6.52 4.13 5.30
CA ALA A 262 7.25 4.07 6.56
C ALA A 262 6.32 4.09 7.78
N THR A 263 5.36 5.02 7.81
CA THR A 263 4.42 5.17 8.92
C THR A 263 3.58 3.92 9.12
N VAL A 264 2.97 3.41 8.03
CA VAL A 264 2.09 2.24 8.12
C VAL A 264 2.87 0.96 8.41
N ALA A 265 4.01 0.74 7.73
CA ALA A 265 4.85 -0.44 7.95
C ALA A 265 5.33 -0.53 9.40
N ARG A 266 5.95 0.54 9.93
CA ARG A 266 6.45 0.60 11.30
C ARG A 266 5.33 0.36 12.33
N THR A 267 4.17 0.95 12.10
CA THR A 267 3.06 0.88 13.07
C THR A 267 2.46 -0.52 13.10
N TYR A 268 2.18 -1.13 11.93
CA TYR A 268 1.68 -2.51 11.86
C TYR A 268 2.71 -3.52 12.36
N ARG A 269 3.99 -3.37 12.01
CA ARG A 269 5.06 -4.22 12.50
C ARG A 269 5.10 -4.23 14.02
N LYS A 270 5.12 -3.03 14.63
CA LYS A 270 5.12 -2.90 16.09
C LYS A 270 3.86 -3.51 16.71
N ALA A 271 2.68 -3.30 16.13
CA ALA A 271 1.43 -3.86 16.64
C ALA A 271 1.43 -5.41 16.61
N ILE A 272 1.92 -6.00 15.52
CA ILE A 272 2.05 -7.46 15.38
C ILE A 272 3.04 -8.01 16.43
N ASP A 273 4.23 -7.41 16.53
CA ASP A 273 5.28 -7.84 17.47
C ASP A 273 4.87 -7.71 18.93
N ASP A 274 4.24 -6.56 19.28
CA ASP A 274 3.74 -6.35 20.64
C ASP A 274 2.67 -7.38 21.00
N TYR A 275 1.73 -7.68 20.08
CA TYR A 275 0.71 -8.70 20.31
C TYR A 275 1.30 -10.10 20.49
N GLN A 276 2.27 -10.46 19.67
CA GLN A 276 2.91 -11.78 19.76
C GLN A 276 3.76 -11.92 21.03
N LYS A 277 4.37 -10.83 21.47
CA LYS A 277 5.15 -10.80 22.69
C LYS A 277 4.26 -10.87 23.93
N ASP A 278 3.22 -10.04 23.97
CA ASP A 278 2.26 -9.93 25.07
C ASP A 278 1.00 -9.21 24.60
N PRO A 279 -0.17 -9.86 24.57
CA PRO A 279 -1.44 -9.22 24.22
C PRO A 279 -1.79 -7.97 25.05
N GLU A 280 -1.34 -7.88 26.31
CA GLU A 280 -1.55 -6.70 27.14
C GLU A 280 -0.69 -5.53 26.68
N LEU A 281 0.54 -5.80 26.19
CA LEU A 281 1.41 -4.76 25.63
C LEU A 281 0.77 -4.14 24.37
N TYR A 282 0.20 -4.97 23.50
CA TYR A 282 -0.55 -4.51 22.34
C TYR A 282 -1.72 -3.59 22.74
N ARG A 283 -2.53 -4.00 23.74
CA ARG A 283 -3.65 -3.17 24.23
C ARG A 283 -3.17 -1.86 24.82
N LYS A 284 -2.11 -1.90 25.63
CA LYS A 284 -1.51 -0.70 26.25
C LYS A 284 -1.00 0.30 25.22
N ASN A 285 -0.43 -0.19 24.13
CA ASN A 285 0.15 0.64 23.07
C ASN A 285 -0.87 1.09 22.00
N MET A 286 -2.14 0.69 22.09
CA MET A 286 -3.17 1.05 21.10
C MET A 286 -3.29 2.55 20.84
N PRO A 287 -3.27 3.45 21.84
CA PRO A 287 -3.31 4.89 21.58
C PRO A 287 -2.15 5.37 20.70
N TRP A 288 -0.95 4.78 20.88
CA TRP A 288 0.21 5.11 20.06
C TRP A 288 0.05 4.63 18.61
N TYR A 289 -0.51 3.41 18.38
CA TYR A 289 -0.74 2.94 17.01
C TYR A 289 -1.73 3.84 16.26
N LEU A 290 -2.83 4.21 16.91
CA LEU A 290 -3.85 5.08 16.32
C LEU A 290 -3.30 6.48 16.03
N ASP A 291 -2.53 7.06 16.94
CA ASP A 291 -1.83 8.33 16.71
C ASP A 291 -0.90 8.21 15.49
N GLN A 292 -0.03 7.20 15.45
CA GLN A 292 0.93 7.06 14.35
C GLN A 292 0.26 6.84 12.99
N ILE A 293 -0.79 6.04 12.91
CA ILE A 293 -1.53 5.81 11.66
C ILE A 293 -2.17 7.10 11.13
N SER A 294 -2.59 8.02 11.99
CA SER A 294 -3.16 9.31 11.60
C SER A 294 -2.10 10.31 11.11
N ASN A 295 -0.81 10.07 11.37
CA ASN A 295 0.30 10.94 10.97
C ASN A 295 0.70 10.82 9.48
N CYS A 296 0.00 10.04 8.68
CA CYS A 296 0.17 9.99 7.22
C CYS A 296 -1.11 10.46 6.51
N THR A 297 -1.01 10.68 5.20
CA THR A 297 -2.18 11.10 4.41
C THR A 297 -3.21 9.98 4.32
N TYR A 298 -4.36 10.12 4.98
CA TYR A 298 -5.43 9.15 5.05
C TYR A 298 -6.83 9.79 4.88
N ARG A 299 -7.84 8.96 4.70
CA ARG A 299 -9.25 9.28 4.89
C ARG A 299 -9.73 8.61 6.17
N GLN A 300 -10.79 9.14 6.78
CA GLN A 300 -11.40 8.49 7.94
C GLN A 300 -11.43 6.97 7.79
N PHE A 301 -11.27 6.23 8.89
CA PHE A 301 -11.09 4.79 8.87
C PHE A 301 -12.40 4.00 9.00
N THR A 302 -12.40 2.78 8.45
CA THR A 302 -13.44 1.77 8.54
C THR A 302 -12.83 0.37 8.64
N THR A 303 -13.55 -0.56 9.21
CA THR A 303 -13.20 -2.00 9.19
C THR A 303 -13.67 -2.71 7.90
N GLY A 304 -14.22 -1.97 6.94
CA GLY A 304 -14.73 -2.55 5.70
C GLY A 304 -15.82 -3.60 5.94
N PHE A 305 -15.68 -4.75 5.30
CA PHE A 305 -16.62 -5.86 5.41
C PHE A 305 -16.30 -6.87 6.52
N PHE A 306 -15.19 -6.74 7.24
CA PHE A 306 -14.72 -7.74 8.19
C PHE A 306 -15.75 -8.09 9.28
N PHE A 307 -16.50 -7.12 9.78
CA PHE A 307 -17.51 -7.31 10.84
C PHE A 307 -18.94 -7.19 10.36
N GLY A 308 -19.16 -7.13 9.05
CA GLY A 308 -20.47 -7.06 8.44
C GLY A 308 -20.51 -6.15 7.23
N LYS A 309 -21.68 -6.02 6.62
CA LYS A 309 -21.86 -5.10 5.47
C LYS A 309 -21.64 -3.66 5.94
N PRO A 310 -20.74 -2.89 5.31
CA PRO A 310 -20.54 -1.48 5.64
C PRO A 310 -21.84 -0.69 5.52
N SER A 311 -22.11 0.15 6.53
CA SER A 311 -23.24 1.09 6.54
C SER A 311 -22.86 2.43 5.91
N GLU A 312 -23.78 3.39 5.96
CA GLU A 312 -23.54 4.78 5.57
C GLU A 312 -22.34 5.38 6.28
N GLU A 313 -22.04 4.96 7.51
CA GLU A 313 -20.88 5.42 8.29
C GLU A 313 -19.52 5.06 7.66
N ALA A 314 -19.47 4.10 6.74
CA ALA A 314 -18.26 3.73 6.02
C ALA A 314 -17.93 4.65 4.83
N GLN A 315 -18.73 5.69 4.61
CA GLN A 315 -18.59 6.66 3.51
C GLN A 315 -18.27 8.06 4.05
N ILE A 316 -17.68 8.89 3.21
CA ILE A 316 -17.39 10.30 3.51
C ILE A 316 -18.30 11.18 2.64
N TYR A 317 -19.19 11.95 3.28
CA TYR A 317 -20.18 12.77 2.58
C TYR A 317 -19.80 14.24 2.49
N ASP A 318 -18.98 14.74 3.41
CA ASP A 318 -18.75 16.17 3.66
C ASP A 318 -17.52 16.71 2.95
N SER A 319 -16.52 15.87 2.66
CA SER A 319 -15.29 16.31 1.99
C SER A 319 -14.67 15.21 1.13
N ASN A 320 -14.01 15.62 0.03
CA ASN A 320 -13.12 14.74 -0.74
C ASN A 320 -11.68 14.83 -0.24
N THR A 321 -11.46 15.47 0.90
CA THR A 321 -10.13 15.88 1.34
C THR A 321 -9.47 14.77 2.13
N TYR A 322 -8.25 14.43 1.75
CA TYR A 322 -7.36 13.66 2.59
C TYR A 322 -6.96 14.49 3.81
N ILE A 323 -6.98 13.87 4.98
CA ILE A 323 -6.42 14.45 6.19
C ILE A 323 -4.90 14.31 6.09
N ARG A 324 -4.18 15.37 6.41
CA ARG A 324 -2.72 15.41 6.39
C ARG A 324 -2.23 16.17 7.61
N GLU A 325 -1.62 15.45 8.53
CA GLU A 325 -1.08 16.05 9.75
C GLU A 325 0.41 16.37 9.63
N TYR A 326 1.13 15.67 8.73
CA TYR A 326 2.56 15.89 8.51
C TYR A 326 2.89 16.08 7.03
N THR A 327 3.83 16.99 6.78
CA THR A 327 4.46 17.17 5.46
C THR A 327 5.75 16.38 5.37
N TYR A 328 5.87 15.57 4.33
CA TYR A 328 7.08 14.82 3.99
C TYR A 328 8.15 15.74 3.41
N LEU A 329 9.33 15.84 4.05
CA LEU A 329 10.43 16.72 3.66
C LEU A 329 11.53 15.98 2.88
N GLY A 330 11.83 14.73 3.23
CA GLY A 330 12.83 13.91 2.55
C GLY A 330 13.23 12.69 3.37
N ILE A 331 14.08 11.85 2.77
CA ILE A 331 14.76 10.72 3.44
C ILE A 331 16.23 11.04 3.61
N ALA A 332 16.80 10.67 4.75
CA ALA A 332 18.24 10.72 4.97
C ALA A 332 18.94 9.65 4.11
N GLU A 333 19.57 10.08 3.02
CA GLU A 333 20.25 9.18 2.07
C GLU A 333 21.66 8.84 2.54
N GLU A 334 22.36 9.83 3.07
CA GLU A 334 23.74 9.74 3.53
C GLU A 334 23.98 10.70 4.68
N ILE A 335 24.86 10.35 5.60
CA ILE A 335 25.35 11.23 6.65
C ILE A 335 26.84 11.48 6.39
N LYS A 336 27.21 12.73 6.16
CA LYS A 336 28.59 13.12 5.87
C LYS A 336 28.94 14.42 6.60
N ASP A 337 30.04 14.43 7.32
CA ASP A 337 30.57 15.59 8.05
C ASP A 337 29.53 16.26 8.97
N GLY A 338 28.63 15.45 9.58
CA GLY A 338 27.56 15.93 10.45
C GLY A 338 26.34 16.50 9.72
N MET A 339 26.32 16.45 8.39
CA MET A 339 25.19 16.88 7.56
C MET A 339 24.44 15.69 6.99
N VAL A 340 23.14 15.84 6.85
CA VAL A 340 22.23 14.85 6.26
C VAL A 340 21.99 15.19 4.81
N LYS A 341 22.37 14.30 3.90
CA LYS A 341 22.01 14.41 2.48
C LYS A 341 20.58 13.98 2.27
N ILE A 342 19.76 14.80 1.60
CA ILE A 342 18.38 14.51 1.23
C ILE A 342 18.08 14.95 -0.20
N GLU A 343 17.12 14.28 -0.87
CA GLU A 343 16.39 14.85 -1.98
C GLU A 343 15.12 15.52 -1.45
N GLN A 344 15.02 16.83 -1.56
CA GLN A 344 13.93 17.63 -1.00
C GLN A 344 12.58 17.27 -1.66
N ARG A 345 11.53 17.11 -0.84
CA ARG A 345 10.16 16.80 -1.27
C ARG A 345 9.18 17.95 -1.09
N ASN A 346 9.33 18.72 -0.04
CA ASN A 346 8.54 19.93 0.23
C ASN A 346 9.43 21.01 0.86
N LYS A 347 9.00 22.27 0.75
CA LYS A 347 9.74 23.43 1.25
C LYS A 347 9.88 23.39 2.76
N PHE A 348 11.07 23.70 3.24
CA PHE A 348 11.39 23.99 4.65
C PHE A 348 12.55 25.02 4.71
N SER A 349 12.81 25.59 5.88
CA SER A 349 13.76 26.69 6.05
C SER A 349 14.68 26.48 7.25
N VAL A 350 15.78 27.18 7.26
CA VAL A 350 16.66 27.30 8.43
C VAL A 350 15.87 27.90 9.59
N GLY A 351 16.07 27.35 10.79
CA GLY A 351 15.36 27.73 12.02
C GLY A 351 14.05 26.99 12.27
N GLU A 352 13.49 26.29 11.27
CA GLU A 352 12.29 25.48 11.48
C GLU A 352 12.56 24.26 12.37
N THR A 353 11.57 23.93 13.21
CA THR A 353 11.53 22.66 13.95
C THR A 353 10.87 21.59 13.07
N ILE A 354 11.58 20.48 12.88
CA ILE A 354 11.11 19.32 12.12
C ILE A 354 11.24 18.07 12.97
N GLU A 355 10.64 16.98 12.54
CA GLU A 355 10.73 15.70 13.22
C GLU A 355 11.51 14.68 12.37
N ILE A 356 12.44 13.97 13.01
CA ILE A 356 13.10 12.79 12.47
C ILE A 356 12.29 11.57 12.93
N MET A 357 11.71 10.86 11.98
CA MET A 357 10.99 9.61 12.21
C MET A 357 11.93 8.42 11.97
N LYS A 358 12.24 7.69 13.05
CA LYS A 358 13.15 6.54 13.01
C LYS A 358 12.41 5.22 12.75
N PRO A 359 13.05 4.22 12.10
CA PRO A 359 12.43 2.94 11.80
C PRO A 359 11.92 2.17 13.03
N ASN A 360 12.71 2.14 14.09
CA ASN A 360 12.49 1.30 15.27
C ASN A 360 12.63 2.04 16.60
N GLY A 361 12.60 3.38 16.57
CA GLY A 361 12.75 4.23 17.74
C GLY A 361 11.66 5.27 17.91
N ASP A 362 11.83 6.10 18.91
CA ASP A 362 11.02 7.28 19.12
C ASP A 362 11.37 8.36 18.09
N ASN A 363 10.37 9.14 17.70
CA ASN A 363 10.60 10.28 16.85
C ASN A 363 11.36 11.37 17.62
N VAL A 364 12.21 12.12 16.93
CA VAL A 364 13.06 13.15 17.52
C VAL A 364 12.77 14.50 16.88
N GLU A 365 12.33 15.47 17.68
CA GLU A 365 12.24 16.87 17.22
C GLU A 365 13.63 17.48 17.13
N VAL A 366 13.92 18.13 16.01
CA VAL A 366 15.20 18.77 15.73
C VAL A 366 14.98 20.10 15.02
N GLN A 367 15.93 21.03 15.22
CA GLN A 367 15.94 22.30 14.49
C GLN A 367 16.87 22.21 13.27
N VAL A 368 16.43 22.75 12.16
CA VAL A 368 17.26 22.93 10.94
C VAL A 368 18.22 24.09 11.21
N LYS A 369 19.51 23.78 11.29
CA LYS A 369 20.54 24.77 11.57
C LYS A 369 21.11 25.42 10.32
N ARG A 370 21.32 24.61 9.27
CA ARG A 370 21.95 25.04 8.03
C ARG A 370 21.50 24.18 6.88
N ILE A 371 21.36 24.78 5.69
CA ILE A 371 21.04 24.10 4.42
C ILE A 371 22.11 24.49 3.41
N VAL A 372 22.69 23.51 2.72
CA VAL A 372 23.74 23.70 1.70
C VAL A 372 23.33 22.92 0.44
N ASN A 373 23.49 23.52 -0.74
CA ASN A 373 23.25 22.87 -2.03
C ASN A 373 24.45 22.00 -2.46
N GLU A 374 24.33 21.33 -3.62
CA GLU A 374 25.40 20.47 -4.15
C GLU A 374 26.67 21.25 -4.52
N GLU A 375 26.54 22.54 -4.83
CA GLU A 375 27.65 23.44 -5.15
C GLU A 375 28.39 23.94 -3.89
N GLY A 376 27.89 23.63 -2.70
CA GLY A 376 28.45 24.05 -1.42
C GLY A 376 27.99 25.44 -0.97
N GLU A 377 26.95 26.00 -1.57
CA GLU A 377 26.40 27.31 -1.24
C GLU A 377 25.32 27.17 -0.15
N GLU A 378 25.36 28.06 0.83
CA GLU A 378 24.36 28.13 1.89
C GLU A 378 23.05 28.75 1.38
N GLN A 379 21.93 28.18 1.85
CA GLN A 379 20.58 28.62 1.51
C GLN A 379 19.75 28.83 2.79
N GLU A 380 18.89 29.85 2.79
CA GLU A 380 17.95 30.07 3.91
C GLU A 380 16.77 29.09 3.89
N SER A 381 16.47 28.50 2.73
CA SER A 381 15.36 27.55 2.56
C SER A 381 15.63 26.55 1.45
N ALA A 382 14.88 25.47 1.43
CA ALA A 382 14.82 24.43 0.39
C ALA A 382 13.57 24.67 -0.51
N PRO A 383 13.64 25.54 -1.53
CA PRO A 383 12.45 25.98 -2.25
C PRO A 383 12.04 25.06 -3.41
N HIS A 384 12.97 24.26 -3.94
CA HIS A 384 12.79 23.54 -5.20
C HIS A 384 12.59 22.04 -4.99
N PRO A 385 11.44 21.45 -5.42
CA PRO A 385 11.22 20.02 -5.35
C PRO A 385 12.34 19.23 -6.04
N LYS A 386 12.78 18.14 -5.41
CA LYS A 386 13.86 17.24 -5.85
C LYS A 386 15.26 17.87 -5.86
N GLN A 387 15.45 19.01 -5.25
CA GLN A 387 16.79 19.54 -5.01
C GLN A 387 17.54 18.61 -4.05
N VAL A 388 18.77 18.26 -4.39
CA VAL A 388 19.68 17.56 -3.48
C VAL A 388 20.29 18.57 -2.54
N LEU A 389 20.19 18.31 -1.25
CA LEU A 389 20.62 19.23 -0.19
C LEU A 389 21.38 18.47 0.89
N TYR A 390 22.28 19.19 1.54
CA TYR A 390 22.93 18.78 2.78
C TYR A 390 22.41 19.65 3.91
N VAL A 391 21.81 19.01 4.93
CA VAL A 391 21.10 19.70 6.01
C VAL A 391 21.79 19.40 7.34
N GLU A 392 22.20 20.44 8.06
CA GLU A 392 22.66 20.34 9.42
C GLU A 392 21.48 20.45 10.39
N LEU A 393 21.33 19.44 11.25
CA LEU A 393 20.25 19.34 12.23
C LEU A 393 20.80 19.48 13.65
N SER A 394 19.96 19.90 14.60
CA SER A 394 20.32 19.95 16.01
C SER A 394 20.44 18.59 16.70
N GLY A 395 19.97 17.53 16.03
CA GLY A 395 20.00 16.14 16.48
C GLY A 395 20.59 15.21 15.42
N MET A 396 20.83 13.95 15.78
CA MET A 396 21.42 12.95 14.90
C MET A 396 20.34 12.24 14.08
N ALA A 397 20.49 12.24 12.76
CA ALA A 397 19.77 11.36 11.84
C ALA A 397 20.66 10.16 11.46
N ASP A 398 20.01 9.06 11.15
CA ASP A 398 20.62 7.89 10.57
C ASP A 398 20.14 7.71 9.11
N LYS A 399 20.87 6.92 8.33
CA LYS A 399 20.45 6.61 6.97
C LYS A 399 19.07 5.94 6.97
N TYR A 400 18.20 6.36 6.06
CA TYR A 400 16.80 5.99 5.91
C TYR A 400 15.84 6.62 6.92
N ASP A 401 16.28 7.42 7.87
CA ASP A 401 15.35 8.22 8.69
C ASP A 401 14.51 9.14 7.78
N ILE A 402 13.24 9.34 8.16
CA ILE A 402 12.35 10.24 7.43
C ILE A 402 12.30 11.59 8.13
N LEU A 403 12.57 12.65 7.36
CA LEU A 403 12.36 14.02 7.80
C LEU A 403 10.95 14.44 7.45
N ARG A 404 10.21 14.93 8.45
CA ARG A 404 8.84 15.39 8.31
C ARG A 404 8.56 16.60 9.19
N ARG A 405 7.55 17.40 8.85
CA ARG A 405 7.10 18.55 9.62
C ARG A 405 5.62 18.41 9.95
N LYS A 406 5.24 18.67 11.19
CA LYS A 406 3.84 18.75 11.59
C LYS A 406 3.19 19.96 10.93
N GLU A 407 2.02 19.79 10.35
CA GLU A 407 1.22 20.89 9.81
C GLU A 407 0.59 21.65 10.99
N GLU A 408 0.61 22.98 10.92
CA GLU A 408 -0.19 23.80 11.83
C GLU A 408 -1.66 23.62 11.46
N ALA A 409 -2.52 23.43 12.45
CA ALA A 409 -3.96 23.39 12.19
C ALA A 409 -4.36 24.77 11.65
N ASP A 410 -4.97 24.83 10.47
CA ASP A 410 -5.59 26.04 9.95
C ASP A 410 -6.65 26.49 10.99
N GLU A 411 -6.43 27.69 11.60
CA GLU A 411 -7.35 28.30 12.56
C GLU A 411 -8.68 28.70 11.89
#